data_bad8570b1a23b0c33cc27571e632e834
#
_entry.id   bad8570b1a23b0c33cc27571e632e834
#
_cell.length_a   1.000
_cell.length_b   1.000
_cell.length_c   1.000
_cell.angle_alpha   90.00
_cell.angle_beta   90.00
_cell.angle_gamma   90.00
#
_symmetry.space_group_name_H-M   'P 1'
#
loop_
_entity.id
_entity.type
_entity.pdbx_description
1 polymer ?
#
loop_
_entity_poly.entity_id
_entity_poly.type
_entity_poly.pdbx_seq_one_letter_code
_entity_poly.pdbx_strand_id
1 'polypeptide(L)'
;MSSHREQFIWQRTAKLAVKCYEITKKFPKEELYGLTNQLRRAAVSVPANIAEGYGRNTTTDYVRFLHIAEGSLREVDTHVWIATELGYINQQDSDVLCQEIDQCLRLLLSAARKLASRT
;
A
#
# COMPACT_ATOMS: atom_id res chain seq x y z
N MET A 1 13.16 -3.28 22.47
CA MET A 1 12.65 -4.00 21.29
C MET A 1 11.86 -3.05 20.42
N SER A 2 12.22 -2.94 19.16
CA SER A 2 11.52 -2.05 18.23
C SER A 2 10.20 -2.65 17.79
N SER A 3 9.22 -1.80 17.47
CA SER A 3 7.96 -2.24 16.91
C SER A 3 7.93 -1.95 15.40
N HIS A 4 6.98 -2.58 14.69
CA HIS A 4 6.79 -2.32 13.26
C HIS A 4 6.52 -0.84 13.00
N ARG A 5 5.96 -0.11 13.98
CA ARG A 5 5.63 1.31 13.83
C ARG A 5 6.87 2.19 13.67
N GLU A 6 8.05 1.69 14.06
CA GLU A 6 9.31 2.40 13.90
C GLU A 6 9.90 2.21 12.51
N GLN A 7 9.38 1.26 11.74
CA GLN A 7 9.89 0.96 10.40
C GLN A 7 9.42 2.03 9.42
N PHE A 8 10.37 2.60 8.69
CA PHE A 8 10.11 3.66 7.71
C PHE A 8 9.09 3.20 6.65
N ILE A 9 9.28 1.98 6.15
CA ILE A 9 8.39 1.41 5.13
C ILE A 9 6.95 1.27 5.64
N TRP A 10 6.79 0.88 6.91
CA TRP A 10 5.45 0.79 7.50
C TRP A 10 4.82 2.18 7.59
N GLN A 11 5.59 3.17 8.06
CA GLN A 11 5.09 4.54 8.21
C GLN A 11 4.64 5.13 6.88
N ARG A 12 5.43 4.92 5.82
CA ARG A 12 5.11 5.43 4.48
C ARG A 12 3.85 4.78 3.93
N THR A 13 3.74 3.47 4.04
CA THR A 13 2.58 2.76 3.51
C THR A 13 1.32 3.01 4.33
N ALA A 14 1.45 3.19 5.65
CA ALA A 14 0.31 3.56 6.49
C ALA A 14 -0.22 4.95 6.13
N LYS A 15 0.66 5.91 5.87
CA LYS A 15 0.27 7.25 5.44
C LYS A 15 -0.40 7.22 4.07
N LEU A 16 0.08 6.37 3.17
CA LEU A 16 -0.57 6.19 1.87
C LEU A 16 -2.00 5.67 2.04
N ALA A 17 -2.21 4.73 2.96
CA ALA A 17 -3.55 4.21 3.24
C ALA A 17 -4.48 5.33 3.74
N VAL A 18 -3.98 6.20 4.61
CA VAL A 18 -4.76 7.37 5.09
C VAL A 18 -5.13 8.28 3.91
N LYS A 19 -4.19 8.56 3.01
CA LYS A 19 -4.48 9.36 1.81
C LYS A 19 -5.55 8.72 0.94
N CYS A 20 -5.52 7.41 0.80
CA CYS A 20 -6.54 6.69 0.02
C CYS A 20 -7.93 6.85 0.66
N TYR A 21 -8.01 6.82 1.98
CA TYR A 21 -9.28 7.09 2.67
C TYR A 21 -9.77 8.50 2.42
N GLU A 22 -8.88 9.48 2.50
CA GLU A 22 -9.25 10.88 2.27
C GLU A 22 -9.77 11.11 0.85
N ILE A 23 -9.07 10.55 -0.13
CA ILE A 23 -9.44 10.73 -1.54
C ILE A 23 -10.75 10.03 -1.88
N THR A 24 -10.98 8.85 -1.30
CA THR A 24 -12.20 8.08 -1.57
C THR A 24 -13.45 8.68 -0.93
N LYS A 25 -13.31 9.61 0.01
CA LYS A 25 -14.46 10.34 0.53
C LYS A 25 -15.21 11.11 -0.55
N LYS A 26 -14.51 11.46 -1.63
CA LYS A 26 -15.10 12.22 -2.76
C LYS A 26 -15.69 11.30 -3.82
N PHE A 27 -15.55 9.99 -3.68
CA PHE A 27 -16.09 9.05 -4.66
C PHE A 27 -17.61 9.03 -4.59
N PRO A 28 -18.31 8.71 -5.71
CA PRO A 28 -19.77 8.60 -5.72
C PRO A 28 -20.25 7.58 -4.68
N LYS A 29 -21.40 7.84 -4.10
CA LYS A 29 -21.99 6.97 -3.07
C LYS A 29 -22.27 5.57 -3.60
N GLU A 30 -22.60 5.42 -4.88
CA GLU A 30 -22.85 4.12 -5.49
C GLU A 30 -21.59 3.25 -5.53
N GLU A 31 -20.39 3.84 -5.32
CA GLU A 31 -19.15 3.07 -5.27
C GLU A 31 -18.75 2.61 -3.87
N LEU A 32 -19.58 2.91 -2.88
CA LEU A 32 -19.25 2.60 -1.47
C LEU A 32 -18.89 1.11 -1.28
N TYR A 33 -19.66 0.22 -1.90
CA TYR A 33 -19.42 -1.23 -1.83
C TYR A 33 -18.69 -1.76 -3.06
N GLY A 34 -18.26 -0.89 -3.95
CA GLY A 34 -17.49 -1.22 -5.14
C GLY A 34 -16.07 -0.69 -5.02
N LEU A 35 -15.71 0.24 -5.89
CA LEU A 35 -14.34 0.74 -6.02
C LEU A 35 -13.82 1.39 -4.72
N THR A 36 -14.66 2.14 -4.01
CA THR A 36 -14.27 2.76 -2.73
C THR A 36 -13.78 1.68 -1.76
N ASN A 37 -14.60 0.65 -1.57
CA ASN A 37 -14.26 -0.43 -0.63
C ASN A 37 -13.02 -1.20 -1.07
N GLN A 38 -12.92 -1.53 -2.36
CA GLN A 38 -11.79 -2.28 -2.88
C GLN A 38 -10.47 -1.51 -2.71
N LEU A 39 -10.48 -0.21 -3.02
CA LEU A 39 -9.28 0.60 -2.87
C LEU A 39 -8.85 0.71 -1.42
N ARG A 40 -9.80 0.95 -0.51
CA ARG A 40 -9.51 1.06 0.93
C ARG A 40 -8.95 -0.24 1.49
N ARG A 41 -9.54 -1.37 1.12
CA ARG A 41 -9.08 -2.68 1.60
C ARG A 41 -7.67 -2.99 1.10
N ALA A 42 -7.40 -2.73 -0.17
CA ALA A 42 -6.06 -2.92 -0.73
C ALA A 42 -5.04 -2.02 -0.04
N ALA A 43 -5.39 -0.75 0.18
CA ALA A 43 -4.49 0.22 0.81
C ALA A 43 -4.11 -0.19 2.24
N VAL A 44 -5.08 -0.59 3.05
CA VAL A 44 -4.86 -1.02 4.44
C VAL A 44 -4.05 -2.32 4.47
N SER A 45 -4.24 -3.20 3.50
CA SER A 45 -3.53 -4.47 3.41
C SER A 45 -2.01 -4.29 3.29
N VAL A 46 -1.53 -3.18 2.71
CA VAL A 46 -0.09 -2.95 2.54
C VAL A 46 0.62 -2.85 3.90
N PRO A 47 0.32 -1.87 4.76
CA PRO A 47 0.99 -1.78 6.05
C PRO A 47 0.63 -2.96 6.97
N ALA A 48 -0.57 -3.51 6.86
CA ALA A 48 -0.97 -4.65 7.68
C ALA A 48 -0.08 -5.87 7.42
N ASN A 49 0.25 -6.15 6.16
CA ASN A 49 1.13 -7.27 5.82
C ASN A 49 2.59 -6.99 6.20
N ILE A 50 3.04 -5.76 6.12
CA ILE A 50 4.38 -5.39 6.60
C ILE A 50 4.48 -5.67 8.10
N ALA A 51 3.48 -5.25 8.87
CA ALA A 51 3.46 -5.48 10.32
C ALA A 51 3.41 -6.97 10.64
N GLU A 52 2.59 -7.73 9.91
CA GLU A 52 2.47 -9.17 10.09
C GLU A 52 3.81 -9.84 9.85
N GLY A 53 4.48 -9.48 8.76
CA GLY A 53 5.79 -10.06 8.43
C GLY A 53 6.87 -9.70 9.43
N TYR A 54 6.86 -8.46 9.91
CA TYR A 54 7.83 -7.99 10.89
C TYR A 54 7.76 -8.80 12.19
N GLY A 55 6.57 -9.27 12.55
CA GLY A 55 6.35 -10.07 13.75
C GLY A 55 6.64 -11.56 13.59
N ARG A 56 7.04 -12.01 12.40
CA ARG A 56 7.31 -13.44 12.17
C ARG A 56 8.69 -13.85 12.70
N ASN A 57 8.84 -15.14 12.92
CA ASN A 57 10.06 -15.70 13.53
C ASN A 57 11.21 -15.84 12.56
N THR A 58 10.95 -15.89 11.25
CA THR A 58 11.99 -16.12 10.24
C THR A 58 12.02 -15.01 9.22
N THR A 59 13.22 -14.76 8.68
CA THR A 59 13.41 -13.79 7.59
C THR A 59 12.66 -14.22 6.33
N THR A 60 12.65 -15.53 6.05
CA THR A 60 11.93 -16.07 4.90
C THR A 60 10.44 -15.71 4.96
N ASP A 61 9.83 -15.87 6.13
CA ASP A 61 8.42 -15.48 6.32
C ASP A 61 8.23 -13.98 6.18
N TYR A 62 9.13 -13.18 6.73
CA TYR A 62 9.04 -11.73 6.59
C TYR A 62 9.06 -11.33 5.11
N VAL A 63 9.99 -11.88 4.32
CA VAL A 63 10.09 -11.61 2.88
C VAL A 63 8.78 -11.99 2.18
N ARG A 64 8.19 -13.12 2.54
CA ARG A 64 6.91 -13.56 1.98
C ARG A 64 5.81 -12.51 2.20
N PHE A 65 5.72 -11.97 3.42
CA PHE A 65 4.72 -10.94 3.72
C PHE A 65 5.00 -9.61 3.00
N LEU A 66 6.26 -9.27 2.78
CA LEU A 66 6.62 -8.10 1.98
C LEU A 66 6.14 -8.26 0.53
N HIS A 67 6.23 -9.47 -0.03
CA HIS A 67 5.70 -9.73 -1.37
C HIS A 67 4.18 -9.70 -1.41
N ILE A 68 3.51 -10.12 -0.34
CA ILE A 68 2.04 -9.96 -0.25
C ILE A 68 1.68 -8.48 -0.22
N ALA A 69 2.42 -7.68 0.55
CA ALA A 69 2.22 -6.23 0.60
C ALA A 69 2.44 -5.59 -0.78
N GLU A 70 3.45 -6.05 -1.51
CA GLU A 70 3.70 -5.61 -2.88
C GLU A 70 2.49 -5.85 -3.78
N GLY A 71 1.91 -7.04 -3.72
CA GLY A 71 0.71 -7.36 -4.48
C GLY A 71 -0.45 -6.44 -4.15
N SER A 72 -0.66 -6.16 -2.87
CA SER A 72 -1.71 -5.22 -2.42
C SER A 72 -1.45 -3.82 -2.94
N LEU A 73 -0.20 -3.38 -2.96
CA LEU A 73 0.17 -2.05 -3.46
C LEU A 73 -0.10 -1.94 -4.96
N ARG A 74 0.13 -3.00 -5.71
CA ARG A 74 -0.18 -3.03 -7.14
C ARG A 74 -1.69 -2.97 -7.38
N GLU A 75 -2.49 -3.55 -6.47
CA GLU A 75 -3.94 -3.39 -6.51
C GLU A 75 -4.34 -1.92 -6.27
N VAL A 76 -3.70 -1.25 -5.29
CA VAL A 76 -3.95 0.17 -5.05
C VAL A 76 -3.67 0.97 -6.32
N ASP A 77 -2.54 0.72 -6.96
CA ASP A 77 -2.16 1.40 -8.20
C ASP A 77 -3.22 1.21 -9.28
N THR A 78 -3.71 -0.02 -9.45
CA THR A 78 -4.75 -0.34 -10.43
C THR A 78 -6.05 0.39 -10.13
N HIS A 79 -6.48 0.38 -8.87
CA HIS A 79 -7.73 1.07 -8.47
C HIS A 79 -7.61 2.58 -8.63
N VAL A 80 -6.46 3.17 -8.34
CA VAL A 80 -6.22 4.60 -8.55
C VAL A 80 -6.30 4.93 -10.04
N TRP A 81 -5.70 4.12 -10.89
CA TRP A 81 -5.77 4.31 -12.34
C TRP A 81 -7.22 4.29 -12.84
N ILE A 82 -7.98 3.27 -12.39
CA ILE A 82 -9.39 3.13 -12.78
C ILE A 82 -10.21 4.35 -12.31
N ALA A 83 -10.02 4.75 -11.05
CA ALA A 83 -10.74 5.88 -10.48
C ALA A 83 -10.43 7.19 -11.22
N THR A 84 -9.18 7.35 -11.66
CA THR A 84 -8.76 8.52 -12.44
C THR A 84 -9.45 8.53 -13.79
N GLU A 85 -9.50 7.39 -14.47
CA GLU A 85 -10.17 7.25 -15.77
C GLU A 85 -11.67 7.51 -15.67
N LEU A 86 -12.28 7.12 -14.55
CA LEU A 86 -13.70 7.38 -14.30
C LEU A 86 -13.99 8.83 -13.88
N GLY A 87 -12.96 9.63 -13.67
CA GLY A 87 -13.12 11.01 -13.24
C GLY A 87 -13.34 11.19 -11.74
N TYR A 88 -13.20 10.15 -10.95
CA TYR A 88 -13.34 10.22 -9.48
C TYR A 88 -12.14 10.88 -8.81
N ILE A 89 -10.99 10.77 -9.42
CA ILE A 89 -9.75 11.42 -8.96
C ILE A 89 -9.28 12.33 -10.09
N ASN A 90 -8.96 13.59 -9.78
CA ASN A 90 -8.44 14.50 -10.78
C ASN A 90 -6.96 14.15 -11.09
N GLN A 91 -6.45 14.66 -12.20
CA GLN A 91 -5.10 14.30 -12.66
C GLN A 91 -4.02 14.73 -11.66
N GLN A 92 -4.17 15.89 -11.03
CA GLN A 92 -3.20 16.39 -10.07
C GLN A 92 -3.09 15.45 -8.85
N ASP A 93 -4.21 15.06 -8.28
CA ASP A 93 -4.25 14.14 -7.14
C ASP A 93 -3.75 12.75 -7.54
N SER A 94 -4.09 12.32 -8.76
CA SER A 94 -3.60 11.04 -9.29
C SER A 94 -2.08 11.03 -9.40
N ASP A 95 -1.48 12.11 -9.90
CA ASP A 95 -0.03 12.20 -10.06
C ASP A 95 0.67 12.13 -8.70
N VAL A 96 0.14 12.80 -7.68
CA VAL A 96 0.69 12.75 -6.31
C VAL A 96 0.62 11.33 -5.75
N LEU A 97 -0.54 10.68 -5.90
CA LEU A 97 -0.72 9.30 -5.43
C LEU A 97 0.20 8.33 -6.16
N CYS A 98 0.33 8.47 -7.47
CA CYS A 98 1.19 7.58 -8.26
C CYS A 98 2.66 7.71 -7.86
N GLN A 99 3.13 8.92 -7.57
CA GLN A 99 4.49 9.11 -7.06
C GLN A 99 4.69 8.41 -5.71
N GLU A 100 3.73 8.55 -4.82
CA GLU A 100 3.79 7.93 -3.49
C GLU A 100 3.76 6.41 -3.59
N ILE A 101 2.89 5.88 -4.44
CA ILE A 101 2.80 4.44 -4.69
C ILE A 101 4.13 3.91 -5.22
N ASP A 102 4.72 4.59 -6.20
CA ASP A 102 6.00 4.19 -6.79
C ASP A 102 7.12 4.17 -5.75
N GLN A 103 7.19 5.19 -4.89
CA GLN A 103 8.19 5.23 -3.83
C GLN A 103 8.00 4.11 -2.82
N CYS A 104 6.76 3.84 -2.41
CA CYS A 104 6.47 2.74 -1.50
C CYS A 104 6.84 1.40 -2.12
N LEU A 105 6.56 1.23 -3.41
CA LEU A 105 6.89 -0.01 -4.12
C LEU A 105 8.40 -0.24 -4.15
N ARG A 106 9.17 0.80 -4.43
CA ARG A 106 10.64 0.71 -4.42
C ARG A 106 11.18 0.34 -3.04
N LEU A 107 10.60 0.92 -1.99
CA LEU A 107 11.00 0.59 -0.62
C LEU A 107 10.71 -0.87 -0.28
N LEU A 108 9.54 -1.37 -0.68
CA LEU A 108 9.17 -2.76 -0.45
C LEU A 108 10.12 -3.72 -1.17
N LEU A 109 10.38 -3.46 -2.44
CA LEU A 109 11.25 -4.32 -3.24
C LEU A 109 12.69 -4.29 -2.70
N SER A 110 13.17 -3.12 -2.30
CA SER A 110 14.51 -2.97 -1.72
C SER A 110 14.61 -3.74 -0.40
N ALA A 111 13.63 -3.60 0.48
CA ALA A 111 13.61 -4.31 1.77
C ALA A 111 13.57 -5.82 1.57
N ALA A 112 12.74 -6.30 0.65
CA ALA A 112 12.64 -7.74 0.37
C ALA A 112 13.97 -8.29 -0.15
N ARG A 113 14.64 -7.56 -1.05
CA ARG A 113 15.94 -7.99 -1.59
C ARG A 113 17.03 -8.05 -0.52
N LYS A 114 17.09 -7.01 0.33
CA LYS A 114 18.10 -6.96 1.39
C LYS A 114 17.92 -8.11 2.38
N LEU A 115 16.68 -8.40 2.74
CA LEU A 115 16.39 -9.50 3.67
C LEU A 115 16.65 -10.86 3.02
N ALA A 116 16.27 -11.03 1.75
CA ALA A 116 16.49 -12.29 1.04
C ALA A 116 17.99 -12.61 0.92
N SER A 117 18.84 -11.60 0.75
CA SER A 117 20.29 -11.81 0.64
C SER A 117 20.95 -12.28 1.94
N ARG A 118 20.23 -12.20 3.07
CA ARG A 118 20.72 -12.65 4.37
C ARG A 118 20.33 -14.08 4.69
N THR A 119 19.52 -14.68 3.86
CA THR A 119 19.13 -16.08 4.01
C THR A 119 19.94 -16.95 3.06
#